data_67a2b823f4f0f1100d5b0ea13df0d147
#
_entry.id   67a2b823f4f0f1100d5b0ea13df0d147
#
_cell.length_a   1.000
_cell.length_b   1.000
_cell.length_c   1.000
_cell.angle_alpha   90.00
_cell.angle_beta   90.00
_cell.angle_gamma   90.00
#
_symmetry.space_group_name_H-M   'P 1'
#
loop_
_entity.id
_entity.type
_entity.pdbx_description
1 polymer ?
#
loop_
_entity_poly.entity_id
_entity_poly.type
_entity_poly.pdbx_seq_one_letter_code
_entity_poly.pdbx_strand_id
1 'polypeptide(L)' 'MLSFEKILQVFEDILRQDPLYEVVSTSHGYTLLAWDEHRNQWYSAELLETPEAMLDALLGVHSSYLESELLGDE' A
#
# COMPACT_ATOMS: atom_id res chain seq x y z
N MET A 1 5.75 20.30 -1.28
CA MET A 1 4.81 19.73 -2.28
C MET A 1 4.88 18.22 -2.25
N LEU A 2 3.73 17.55 -2.23
CA LEU A 2 3.70 16.09 -2.26
C LEU A 2 4.09 15.57 -3.64
N SER A 3 4.84 14.48 -3.66
CA SER A 3 5.16 13.77 -4.89
C SER A 3 4.99 12.28 -4.62
N PHE A 4 4.75 11.51 -5.67
CA PHE A 4 4.63 10.05 -5.54
C PHE A 4 5.90 9.45 -4.96
N GLU A 5 7.04 9.89 -5.45
CA GLU A 5 8.33 9.36 -5.03
C GLU A 5 8.59 9.58 -3.54
N LYS A 6 8.25 10.74 -3.04
CA LYS A 6 8.44 11.07 -1.64
C LYS A 6 7.55 10.24 -0.74
N ILE A 7 6.31 10.04 -1.15
CA ILE A 7 5.36 9.22 -0.40
C ILE A 7 5.83 7.77 -0.37
N LEU A 8 6.26 7.25 -1.51
CA LEU A 8 6.79 5.90 -1.58
C LEU A 8 8.00 5.71 -0.69
N GLN A 9 8.86 6.73 -0.62
CA GLN A 9 10.04 6.71 0.23
C GLN A 9 9.67 6.63 1.71
N VAL A 10 8.66 7.41 2.10
CA VAL A 10 8.20 7.42 3.50
C VAL A 10 7.62 6.07 3.91
N PHE A 11 6.88 5.42 3.02
CA PHE A 11 6.22 4.15 3.31
C PHE A 11 7.01 2.92 2.86
N GLU A 12 8.24 3.12 2.40
CA GLU A 12 9.06 2.03 1.85
C GLU A 12 9.20 0.84 2.81
N ASP A 13 9.54 1.11 4.06
CA ASP A 13 9.75 0.04 5.04
C ASP A 13 8.48 -0.76 5.28
N ILE A 14 7.36 -0.07 5.37
CA ILE A 14 6.07 -0.73 5.62
C ILE A 14 5.69 -1.60 4.42
N LEU A 15 5.86 -1.09 3.21
CA LEU A 15 5.54 -1.84 2.01
C LEU A 15 6.41 -3.08 1.84
N ARG A 16 7.66 -3.02 2.29
CA ARG A 16 8.54 -4.17 2.26
C ARG A 16 8.14 -5.24 3.27
N GLN A 17 7.63 -4.83 4.42
CA GLN A 17 7.29 -5.75 5.50
C GLN A 17 5.91 -6.35 5.35
N ASP A 18 5.05 -5.71 4.59
CA ASP A 18 3.69 -6.18 4.40
C ASP A 18 3.53 -6.79 3.00
N PRO A 19 3.55 -8.13 2.88
CA PRO A 19 3.46 -8.78 1.58
C PRO A 19 2.06 -8.75 0.98
N LEU A 20 1.08 -8.25 1.71
CA LEU A 20 -0.30 -8.20 1.23
C LEU A 20 -0.59 -7.00 0.35
N TYR A 21 0.31 -6.02 0.31
CA TYR A 21 0.10 -4.80 -0.47
C TYR A 21 1.34 -4.47 -1.28
N GLU A 22 1.12 -3.94 -2.48
CA GLU A 22 2.21 -3.52 -3.34
C GLU A 22 1.77 -2.34 -4.19
N VAL A 23 2.69 -1.42 -4.42
CA VAL A 23 2.46 -0.29 -5.32
C VAL A 23 3.28 -0.51 -6.56
N VAL A 24 2.62 -0.51 -7.71
CA VAL A 24 3.28 -0.71 -9.00
C VAL A 24 3.08 0.49 -9.91
N SER A 25 4.03 0.73 -10.78
CA SER A 25 3.95 1.79 -11.76
C SER A 25 3.41 1.22 -13.07
N THR A 26 2.41 1.88 -13.63
CA THR A 26 1.79 1.46 -14.88
C THR A 26 1.76 2.63 -15.85
N SER A 27 1.29 2.38 -17.07
CA SER A 27 1.14 3.44 -18.07
C SER A 27 0.11 4.50 -17.66
N HIS A 28 -0.73 4.19 -16.70
CA HIS A 28 -1.75 5.12 -16.20
C HIS A 28 -1.38 5.77 -14.86
N GLY A 29 -0.18 5.49 -14.36
CA GLY A 29 0.28 6.00 -13.08
C GLY A 29 0.56 4.88 -12.10
N TYR A 30 0.43 5.17 -10.81
CA TYR A 30 0.67 4.18 -9.76
C TYR A 30 -0.62 3.45 -9.42
N THR A 31 -0.48 2.16 -9.08
CA THR A 31 -1.62 1.33 -8.69
C THR A 31 -1.27 0.58 -7.42
N LEU A 32 -2.18 0.61 -6.45
CA LEU A 32 -2.04 -0.16 -5.21
C LEU A 32 -2.73 -1.49 -5.39
N LEU A 33 -1.98 -2.57 -5.18
CA LEU A 33 -2.49 -3.94 -5.29
C LEU A 33 -2.63 -4.55 -3.90
N ALA A 34 -3.67 -5.35 -3.72
CA ALA A 34 -3.87 -6.11 -2.49
C ALA A 34 -3.92 -7.60 -2.81
N TRP A 35 -3.17 -8.38 -2.05
CA TRP A 35 -2.99 -9.80 -2.27
C TRP A 35 -3.96 -10.63 -1.41
N ASP A 36 -4.57 -11.65 -2.01
CA ASP A 36 -5.42 -12.59 -1.31
C ASP A 36 -4.65 -13.90 -1.12
N GLU A 37 -4.24 -14.17 0.11
CA GLU A 37 -3.48 -15.36 0.45
C GLU A 37 -4.25 -16.65 0.25
N HIS A 38 -5.55 -16.63 0.46
CA HIS A 38 -6.38 -17.81 0.33
C HIS A 38 -6.55 -18.25 -1.12
N ARG A 39 -6.65 -17.26 -2.01
CA ARG A 39 -6.83 -17.52 -3.44
C ARG A 39 -5.53 -17.48 -4.21
N ASN A 40 -4.47 -17.04 -3.56
CA ASN A 40 -3.14 -16.92 -4.15
C ASN A 40 -3.15 -16.03 -5.40
N GLN A 41 -3.79 -14.87 -5.29
CA GLN A 41 -3.93 -13.92 -6.39
C GLN A 41 -4.18 -12.52 -5.88
N TRP A 42 -3.96 -11.53 -6.75
CA TRP A 42 -4.32 -10.15 -6.44
C TRP A 42 -5.85 -10.03 -6.52
N TYR A 43 -6.45 -9.43 -5.50
CA TYR A 43 -7.91 -9.30 -5.49
C TYR A 43 -8.40 -7.86 -5.64
N SER A 44 -7.50 -6.88 -5.54
CA SER A 44 -7.88 -5.48 -5.64
C SER A 44 -6.78 -4.70 -6.35
N ALA A 45 -7.19 -3.75 -7.16
CA ALA A 45 -6.26 -2.83 -7.81
C ALA A 45 -6.88 -1.44 -7.78
N GLU A 46 -6.21 -0.50 -7.12
CA GLU A 46 -6.72 0.87 -6.97
C GLU A 46 -5.78 1.84 -7.65
N LEU A 47 -6.31 2.60 -8.60
CA LEU A 47 -5.53 3.60 -9.32
C LEU A 47 -5.30 4.81 -8.41
N LEU A 48 -4.05 5.20 -8.27
CA LEU A 48 -3.63 6.33 -7.44
C LEU A 48 -3.30 7.50 -8.36
N GLU A 49 -4.29 8.31 -8.65
CA GLU A 49 -4.17 9.37 -9.66
C GLU A 49 -3.34 10.56 -9.22
N THR A 50 -3.30 10.83 -7.91
CA THR A 50 -2.57 11.97 -7.37
C THR A 50 -1.71 11.54 -6.19
N PRO A 51 -0.67 12.32 -5.85
CA PRO A 51 0.11 12.03 -4.64
C PRO A 51 -0.75 12.04 -3.38
N GLU A 52 -1.75 12.90 -3.32
CA GLU A 52 -2.67 12.97 -2.19
C GLU A 52 -3.48 11.69 -2.06
N ALA A 53 -3.94 11.15 -3.18
CA ALA A 53 -4.67 9.88 -3.19
C ALA A 53 -3.77 8.73 -2.73
N MET A 54 -2.53 8.73 -3.17
CA MET A 54 -1.55 7.72 -2.75
C MET A 54 -1.29 7.81 -1.25
N LEU A 55 -1.11 9.02 -0.73
CA LEU A 55 -0.89 9.22 0.70
C LEU A 55 -2.06 8.67 1.51
N ASP A 56 -3.27 9.00 1.09
CA ASP A 56 -4.48 8.56 1.77
C ASP A 56 -4.58 7.02 1.77
N ALA A 57 -4.33 6.40 0.64
CA ALA A 57 -4.38 4.95 0.51
C ALA A 57 -3.32 4.27 1.37
N LEU A 58 -2.09 4.79 1.38
CA LEU A 58 -1.00 4.20 2.16
C LEU A 58 -1.17 4.43 3.66
N LEU A 59 -1.82 5.51 4.06
CA LEU A 59 -2.15 5.70 5.46
C LEU A 59 -3.13 4.63 5.93
N GLY A 60 -4.07 4.23 5.08
CA GLY A 60 -4.96 3.11 5.37
C GLY A 60 -4.22 1.80 5.54
N VAL A 61 -3.27 1.53 4.64
CA VAL A 61 -2.42 0.33 4.73
C VAL A 61 -1.60 0.34 6.01
N HIS A 62 -1.03 1.49 6.36
CA HIS A 62 -0.23 1.64 7.57
C HIS A 62 -1.06 1.38 8.83
N SER A 63 -2.27 1.91 8.87
CA SER A 63 -3.18 1.69 10.00
C SER A 63 -3.51 0.22 10.16
N SER A 64 -3.78 -0.47 9.06
CA SER A 64 -4.05 -1.91 9.08
C SER A 64 -2.85 -2.70 9.59
N TYR A 65 -1.65 -2.30 9.17
CA TYR A 65 -0.41 -2.94 9.61
C TYR A 65 -0.22 -2.78 11.11
N LEU A 66 -0.43 -1.56 11.63
CA LEU A 66 -0.29 -1.29 13.05
C LEU A 66 -1.30 -2.07 13.89
N GLU A 67 -2.55 -2.13 13.42
CA GLU A 67 -3.58 -2.91 14.10
C GLU A 67 -3.22 -4.37 14.15
N SER A 68 -2.72 -4.91 13.04
CA SER A 68 -2.32 -6.29 12.95
C SER A 68 -1.18 -6.61 13.92
N GLU A 69 -0.20 -5.71 14.04
CA GLU A 69 0.90 -5.89 14.98
C GLU A 69 0.44 -5.85 16.44
N LEU A 70 -0.45 -4.91 16.75
CA LEU A 70 -0.95 -4.78 18.11
C LEU A 70 -1.79 -5.98 18.53
N LEU A 71 -2.59 -6.51 17.62
CA LEU A 71 -3.44 -7.66 17.89
C LEU A 71 -2.71 -8.99 17.76
N GLY A 72 -1.67 -9.02 16.96
CA GLY A 72 -0.92 -10.24 16.69
C GLY A 72 0.02 -10.64 17.81
N ASP A 73 0.22 -9.77 18.78
CA ASP A 73 1.13 -10.01 19.90
C ASP A 73 0.52 -10.91 20.97
N GLU A 74 -0.67 -11.32 20.77
CA GLU A 74 -1.31 -12.24 21.68
C GLU A 74 -1.00 -13.70 21.31
#